data_19546044074ea8026e18dc12140ca8f8
#
_entry.id   19546044074ea8026e18dc12140ca8f8
#
_cell.length_a   1.000
_cell.length_b   1.000
_cell.length_c   1.000
_cell.angle_alpha   90.00
_cell.angle_beta   90.00
_cell.angle_gamma   90.00
#
_symmetry.space_group_name_H-M   'P 1'
#
loop_
_entity.id
_entity.type
_entity.pdbx_description
1 polymer ?
#
loop_
_entity_poly.entity_id
_entity_poly.type
_entity_poly.pdbx_seq_one_letter_code
_entity_poly.pdbx_strand_id
1 'polypeptide(L)'
;MSSVRNTIRDVFGPNSPEFLEHEHLECWAGAMYMNMPDHEILQAREKGRTQVTNVLKGLIRRLEETRDDLTGGATPTPSTYFDKLNLHPRISDAARDLFFDGHHWQAVFDASKALINFVKERSGRHELDGTSLVRSVFSKHNPTLAFSDLSDQTQQDEQEGIMHLFEGAVLAIRNPGGHSFPEGSEQRAIEYISLLSMLAYLVQEAKKRKPTS
;
A
#
# COMPACT_ATOMS: atom_id res chain seq x y z
N MET A 1 19.59 16.16 -23.63
CA MET A 1 20.65 16.45 -22.65
C MET A 1 20.24 17.42 -21.53
N SER A 2 19.18 18.20 -21.66
CA SER A 2 18.68 19.10 -20.59
C SER A 2 18.00 18.40 -19.40
N SER A 3 17.69 17.12 -19.47
CA SER A 3 16.84 16.40 -18.49
C SER A 3 17.51 16.27 -17.11
N VAL A 4 18.72 15.72 -17.00
CA VAL A 4 19.40 15.46 -15.71
C VAL A 4 19.64 16.75 -14.94
N ARG A 5 20.19 17.75 -15.60
CA ARG A 5 20.44 19.07 -15.03
C ARG A 5 19.16 19.74 -14.54
N ASN A 6 18.11 19.69 -15.35
CA ASN A 6 16.80 20.24 -14.96
C ASN A 6 16.23 19.50 -13.75
N THR A 7 16.35 18.17 -13.72
CA THR A 7 15.92 17.38 -12.56
C THR A 7 16.66 17.77 -11.28
N ILE A 8 17.99 17.94 -11.33
CA ILE A 8 18.77 18.40 -10.15
C ILE A 8 18.29 19.79 -9.71
N ARG A 9 18.10 20.72 -10.65
CA ARG A 9 17.59 22.06 -10.35
C ARG A 9 16.19 22.04 -9.73
N ASP A 10 15.32 21.20 -10.27
CA ASP A 10 13.90 21.13 -9.83
C ASP A 10 13.77 20.46 -8.45
N VAL A 11 14.66 19.53 -8.11
CA VAL A 11 14.70 18.85 -6.80
C VAL A 11 15.39 19.70 -5.72
N PHE A 12 16.54 20.26 -6.01
CA PHE A 12 17.36 20.96 -5.01
C PHE A 12 17.22 22.50 -5.04
N GLY A 13 16.69 23.05 -6.13
CA GLY A 13 16.56 24.48 -6.36
C GLY A 13 17.72 25.08 -7.16
N PRO A 14 17.48 26.22 -7.84
CA PRO A 14 18.44 26.84 -8.76
C PRO A 14 19.69 27.43 -8.08
N ASN A 15 19.65 27.71 -6.79
CA ASN A 15 20.73 28.27 -6.01
C ASN A 15 21.32 27.28 -4.99
N SER A 16 21.00 26.05 -5.06
CA SER A 16 21.50 25.03 -4.13
C SER A 16 22.98 24.70 -4.44
N PRO A 17 23.76 24.32 -3.43
CA PRO A 17 25.12 23.84 -3.63
C PRO A 17 25.15 22.63 -4.59
N GLU A 18 24.18 21.73 -4.49
CA GLU A 18 24.06 20.55 -5.32
C GLU A 18 23.83 20.88 -6.80
N PHE A 19 23.04 21.90 -7.09
CA PHE A 19 22.83 22.34 -8.48
C PHE A 19 24.06 23.08 -9.01
N LEU A 20 24.64 23.99 -8.24
CA LEU A 20 25.79 24.77 -8.66
C LEU A 20 27.04 23.91 -8.90
N GLU A 21 27.27 22.90 -8.04
CA GLU A 21 28.38 21.95 -8.21
C GLU A 21 28.25 21.13 -9.49
N HIS A 22 27.01 20.83 -9.92
CA HIS A 22 26.71 19.95 -11.04
C HIS A 22 26.08 20.68 -12.24
N GLU A 23 26.19 22.02 -12.26
CA GLU A 23 25.58 22.84 -13.32
C GLU A 23 26.07 22.47 -14.73
N HIS A 24 27.34 22.02 -14.85
CA HIS A 24 27.94 21.61 -16.12
C HIS A 24 28.02 20.11 -16.31
N LEU A 25 27.19 19.32 -15.58
CA LEU A 25 27.17 17.87 -15.69
C LEU A 25 26.63 17.43 -17.06
N GLU A 26 27.49 16.75 -17.83
CA GLU A 26 27.17 16.25 -19.16
C GLU A 26 27.42 14.73 -19.27
N CYS A 27 26.64 14.08 -20.15
CA CYS A 27 26.86 12.66 -20.49
C CYS A 27 28.01 12.47 -21.50
N TRP A 28 28.98 13.36 -21.45
CA TRP A 28 30.17 13.36 -22.29
C TRP A 28 31.38 13.72 -21.45
N ALA A 29 32.47 12.97 -21.56
CA ALA A 29 33.72 13.25 -20.86
C ALA A 29 34.89 13.35 -21.81
N GLY A 30 35.47 14.52 -21.91
CA GLY A 30 36.64 14.84 -22.76
C GLY A 30 36.38 15.89 -23.82
N ALA A 31 37.42 16.23 -24.56
CA ALA A 31 37.31 17.17 -25.65
C ALA A 31 36.68 16.51 -26.90
N MET A 32 35.81 17.27 -27.57
CA MET A 32 35.25 16.89 -28.87
C MET A 32 36.00 17.57 -29.98
N TYR A 33 36.49 16.86 -30.98
CA TYR A 33 37.20 17.41 -32.14
C TYR A 33 36.70 16.79 -33.45
N MET A 34 36.99 17.51 -34.56
CA MET A 34 36.54 17.07 -35.87
C MET A 34 37.23 15.75 -36.28
N ASN A 35 36.49 14.82 -36.87
CA ASN A 35 36.96 13.47 -37.25
C ASN A 35 37.43 12.59 -36.08
N MET A 36 36.83 12.74 -34.91
CA MET A 36 37.07 11.88 -33.77
C MET A 36 36.74 10.42 -34.11
N PRO A 37 37.62 9.44 -33.85
CA PRO A 37 37.34 8.04 -34.16
C PRO A 37 36.16 7.50 -33.35
N ASP A 38 35.38 6.56 -33.89
CA ASP A 38 34.19 6.00 -33.28
C ASP A 38 34.47 5.36 -31.89
N HIS A 39 35.61 4.73 -31.72
CA HIS A 39 35.99 4.12 -30.45
C HIS A 39 36.23 5.18 -29.34
N GLU A 40 36.76 6.35 -29.69
CA GLU A 40 36.94 7.45 -28.74
C GLU A 40 35.62 8.11 -28.38
N ILE A 41 34.71 8.23 -29.37
CA ILE A 41 33.32 8.69 -29.15
C ILE A 41 32.61 7.77 -28.14
N LEU A 42 32.72 6.47 -28.35
CA LEU A 42 32.11 5.49 -27.43
C LEU A 42 32.69 5.56 -26.03
N GLN A 43 34.02 5.66 -25.91
CA GLN A 43 34.69 5.80 -24.61
C GLN A 43 34.30 7.11 -23.88
N ALA A 44 34.25 8.25 -24.60
CA ALA A 44 33.86 9.51 -24.01
C ALA A 44 32.41 9.51 -23.50
N ARG A 45 31.50 8.86 -24.25
CA ARG A 45 30.09 8.67 -23.83
C ARG A 45 29.99 7.75 -22.60
N GLU A 46 30.74 6.66 -22.59
CA GLU A 46 30.68 5.70 -21.50
C GLU A 46 31.24 6.31 -20.19
N LYS A 47 32.36 7.03 -20.28
CA LYS A 47 32.90 7.80 -19.15
C LYS A 47 31.93 8.86 -18.64
N GLY A 48 31.34 9.63 -19.56
CA GLY A 48 30.34 10.66 -19.20
C GLY A 48 29.12 10.06 -18.53
N ARG A 49 28.59 8.94 -19.06
CA ARG A 49 27.46 8.21 -18.45
C ARG A 49 27.79 7.70 -17.08
N THR A 50 28.98 7.12 -16.89
CA THR A 50 29.44 6.64 -15.57
C THR A 50 29.59 7.78 -14.58
N GLN A 51 30.12 8.91 -14.99
CA GLN A 51 30.25 10.11 -14.16
C GLN A 51 28.86 10.62 -13.72
N VAL A 52 27.92 10.80 -14.65
CA VAL A 52 26.54 11.20 -14.35
C VAL A 52 25.87 10.22 -13.39
N THR A 53 26.03 8.90 -13.63
CA THR A 53 25.45 7.87 -12.76
C THR A 53 25.99 7.95 -11.34
N ASN A 54 27.29 8.18 -11.17
CA ASN A 54 27.92 8.28 -9.85
C ASN A 54 27.45 9.56 -9.11
N VAL A 55 27.34 10.69 -9.82
CA VAL A 55 26.78 11.93 -9.26
C VAL A 55 25.34 11.72 -8.80
N LEU A 56 24.48 11.13 -9.65
CA LEU A 56 23.09 10.87 -9.28
C LEU A 56 22.97 9.94 -8.06
N LYS A 57 23.80 8.87 -7.98
CA LYS A 57 23.84 8.02 -6.80
C LYS A 57 24.24 8.78 -5.53
N GLY A 58 25.21 9.67 -5.64
CA GLY A 58 25.62 10.54 -4.52
C GLY A 58 24.51 11.47 -4.06
N LEU A 59 23.80 12.10 -5.00
CA LEU A 59 22.66 12.98 -4.71
C LEU A 59 21.48 12.22 -4.10
N ILE A 60 21.17 11.02 -4.60
CA ILE A 60 20.13 10.15 -4.01
C ILE A 60 20.49 9.83 -2.56
N ARG A 61 21.72 9.36 -2.32
CA ARG A 61 22.18 9.06 -0.96
C ARG A 61 22.05 10.27 -0.03
N ARG A 62 22.41 11.46 -0.48
CA ARG A 62 22.27 12.69 0.30
C ARG A 62 20.81 13.04 0.63
N LEU A 63 19.88 12.80 -0.31
CA LEU A 63 18.45 12.95 -0.05
C LEU A 63 17.94 11.92 0.96
N GLU A 64 18.43 10.69 0.88
CA GLU A 64 18.12 9.63 1.84
C GLU A 64 18.63 9.99 3.25
N GLU A 65 19.87 10.45 3.37
CA GLU A 65 20.46 10.92 4.63
C GLU A 65 19.67 12.11 5.21
N THR A 66 19.31 13.09 4.37
CA THR A 66 18.49 14.26 4.80
C THR A 66 17.09 13.83 5.25
N ARG A 67 16.46 12.88 4.53
CA ARG A 67 15.17 12.32 4.93
C ARG A 67 15.30 11.62 6.28
N ASP A 68 16.33 10.82 6.47
CA ASP A 68 16.57 10.07 7.70
C ASP A 68 16.82 10.99 8.88
N ASP A 69 17.55 12.09 8.67
CA ASP A 69 17.74 13.16 9.68
C ASP A 69 16.40 13.83 10.04
N LEU A 70 15.57 14.15 9.06
CA LEU A 70 14.25 14.77 9.26
C LEU A 70 13.24 13.81 9.93
N THR A 71 13.40 12.52 9.73
CA THR A 71 12.53 11.48 10.29
C THR A 71 13.06 10.86 11.58
N GLY A 72 14.18 11.35 12.12
CA GLY A 72 14.83 10.81 13.32
C GLY A 72 15.57 9.49 13.07
N GLY A 73 16.06 9.27 11.85
CA GLY A 73 16.97 8.16 11.50
C GLY A 73 16.29 6.82 11.30
N ALA A 74 14.96 6.76 11.35
CA ALA A 74 14.22 5.54 11.01
C ALA A 74 13.59 5.69 9.63
N THR A 75 14.15 5.05 8.60
CA THR A 75 13.32 4.66 7.45
C THR A 75 12.15 3.84 8.01
N PRO A 76 10.90 4.29 7.85
CA PRO A 76 9.79 3.48 8.31
C PRO A 76 9.85 2.16 7.54
N THR A 77 10.31 1.10 8.19
CA THR A 77 10.13 -0.25 7.67
C THR A 77 8.63 -0.50 7.59
N PRO A 78 8.13 -1.36 6.71
CA PRO A 78 6.73 -1.76 6.69
C PRO A 78 6.21 -2.18 8.07
N SER A 79 7.03 -2.81 8.90
CA SER A 79 6.71 -3.10 10.32
C SER A 79 6.47 -1.81 11.15
N THR A 80 7.24 -0.75 10.92
CA THR A 80 7.00 0.56 11.55
C THR A 80 5.67 1.18 11.09
N TYR A 81 5.26 0.92 9.84
CA TYR A 81 3.95 1.35 9.34
C TYR A 81 2.82 0.57 10.00
N PHE A 82 2.94 -0.74 10.19
CA PHE A 82 1.91 -1.56 10.83
C PHE A 82 1.50 -0.99 12.19
N ASP A 83 2.47 -0.67 13.05
CA ASP A 83 2.20 -0.10 14.38
C ASP A 83 1.64 1.33 14.35
N LYS A 84 1.90 2.09 13.27
CA LYS A 84 1.34 3.43 13.07
C LYS A 84 -0.06 3.43 12.47
N LEU A 85 -0.49 2.32 11.86
CA LEU A 85 -1.86 2.18 11.36
C LEU A 85 -2.81 2.03 12.55
N ASN A 86 -3.85 2.82 12.57
CA ASN A 86 -4.93 2.68 13.55
C ASN A 86 -5.85 1.51 13.15
N LEU A 87 -5.30 0.30 13.16
CA LEU A 87 -6.02 -0.90 12.80
C LEU A 87 -7.09 -1.25 13.84
N HIS A 88 -8.20 -1.80 13.37
CA HIS A 88 -9.23 -2.35 14.27
C HIS A 88 -8.62 -3.43 15.17
N PRO A 89 -8.84 -3.40 16.51
CA PRO A 89 -8.17 -4.29 17.46
C PRO A 89 -8.25 -5.76 17.08
N ARG A 90 -9.42 -6.26 16.69
CA ARG A 90 -9.61 -7.67 16.29
C ARG A 90 -8.76 -8.08 15.09
N ILE A 91 -8.51 -7.16 14.17
CA ILE A 91 -7.69 -7.40 12.99
C ILE A 91 -6.20 -7.33 13.35
N SER A 92 -5.83 -6.32 14.12
CA SER A 92 -4.46 -6.19 14.64
C SER A 92 -4.05 -7.40 15.46
N ASP A 93 -4.87 -7.82 16.42
CA ASP A 93 -4.58 -8.96 17.30
C ASP A 93 -4.41 -10.28 16.53
N ALA A 94 -5.18 -10.47 15.43
CA ALA A 94 -5.08 -11.67 14.61
C ALA A 94 -3.87 -11.69 13.66
N ALA A 95 -3.36 -10.50 13.27
CA ALA A 95 -2.37 -10.39 12.21
C ALA A 95 -0.96 -10.05 12.72
N ARG A 96 -0.85 -9.33 13.85
CA ARG A 96 0.36 -8.65 14.28
C ARG A 96 1.57 -9.57 14.39
N ASP A 97 1.48 -10.60 15.22
CA ASP A 97 2.61 -11.48 15.49
C ASP A 97 3.08 -12.20 14.23
N LEU A 98 2.14 -12.73 13.45
CA LEU A 98 2.44 -13.38 12.17
C LEU A 98 3.09 -12.41 11.16
N PHE A 99 2.65 -11.17 11.14
CA PHE A 99 3.22 -10.15 10.27
C PHE A 99 4.68 -9.84 10.63
N PHE A 100 4.97 -9.64 11.92
CA PHE A 100 6.32 -9.35 12.41
C PHE A 100 7.27 -10.56 12.30
N ASP A 101 6.74 -11.77 12.36
CA ASP A 101 7.49 -13.02 12.14
C ASP A 101 7.74 -13.31 10.65
N GLY A 102 7.28 -12.41 9.75
CA GLY A 102 7.47 -12.55 8.29
C GLY A 102 6.46 -13.47 7.61
N HIS A 103 5.46 -13.98 8.33
CA HIS A 103 4.39 -14.82 7.81
C HIS A 103 3.25 -13.98 7.23
N HIS A 104 3.59 -13.10 6.28
CA HIS A 104 2.72 -12.03 5.78
C HIS A 104 1.39 -12.53 5.22
N TRP A 105 1.42 -13.64 4.46
CA TRP A 105 0.19 -14.23 3.93
C TRP A 105 -0.69 -14.82 5.04
N GLN A 106 -0.11 -15.52 6.00
CA GLN A 106 -0.85 -16.08 7.13
C GLN A 106 -1.48 -14.98 7.97
N ALA A 107 -0.79 -13.84 8.16
CA ALA A 107 -1.32 -12.67 8.83
C ALA A 107 -2.59 -12.13 8.14
N VAL A 108 -2.57 -12.01 6.80
CA VAL A 108 -3.74 -11.59 6.00
C VAL A 108 -4.87 -12.60 6.12
N PHE A 109 -4.57 -13.89 6.04
CA PHE A 109 -5.56 -14.94 6.13
C PHE A 109 -6.24 -14.98 7.50
N ASP A 110 -5.48 -14.88 8.60
CA ASP A 110 -6.03 -14.88 9.96
C ASP A 110 -6.80 -13.60 10.26
N ALA A 111 -6.35 -12.43 9.74
CA ALA A 111 -7.14 -11.19 9.76
C ALA A 111 -8.50 -11.36 9.05
N SER A 112 -8.52 -12.05 7.89
CA SER A 112 -9.77 -12.32 7.15
C SER A 112 -10.72 -13.23 7.92
N LYS A 113 -10.20 -14.24 8.62
CA LYS A 113 -10.99 -15.09 9.54
C LYS A 113 -11.55 -14.30 10.70
N ALA A 114 -10.74 -13.42 11.31
CA ALA A 114 -11.16 -12.56 12.40
C ALA A 114 -12.32 -11.64 11.98
N LEU A 115 -12.26 -11.06 10.76
CA LEU A 115 -13.34 -10.25 10.19
C LEU A 115 -14.65 -11.07 10.08
N ILE A 116 -14.61 -12.28 9.49
CA ILE A 116 -15.78 -13.11 9.32
C ILE A 116 -16.37 -13.55 10.66
N ASN A 117 -15.53 -13.90 11.61
CA ASN A 117 -15.98 -14.22 12.97
C ASN A 117 -16.65 -13.03 13.64
N PHE A 118 -16.14 -11.82 13.42
CA PHE A 118 -16.75 -10.60 13.93
C PHE A 118 -18.13 -10.35 13.30
N VAL A 119 -18.31 -10.58 12.00
CA VAL A 119 -19.62 -10.51 11.34
C VAL A 119 -20.59 -11.53 11.95
N LYS A 120 -20.16 -12.77 12.21
CA LYS A 120 -20.98 -13.81 12.87
C LYS A 120 -21.45 -13.37 14.26
N GLU A 121 -20.50 -12.88 15.09
CA GLU A 121 -20.79 -12.42 16.45
C GLU A 121 -21.81 -11.26 16.45
N ARG A 122 -21.56 -10.26 15.62
CA ARG A 122 -22.42 -9.06 15.55
C ARG A 122 -23.83 -9.37 15.01
N SER A 123 -23.91 -10.23 13.99
CA SER A 123 -25.18 -10.61 13.37
C SER A 123 -25.93 -11.69 14.15
N GLY A 124 -25.21 -12.59 14.83
CA GLY A 124 -25.76 -13.80 15.44
C GLY A 124 -25.98 -14.94 14.44
N ARG A 125 -25.41 -14.86 13.21
CA ARG A 125 -25.59 -15.84 12.13
C ARG A 125 -24.42 -16.81 12.10
N HIS A 126 -24.29 -17.61 13.13
CA HIS A 126 -23.19 -18.56 13.29
C HIS A 126 -23.26 -19.76 12.33
N GLU A 127 -24.44 -20.07 11.83
CA GLU A 127 -24.71 -21.18 10.89
C GLU A 127 -24.24 -20.89 9.45
N LEU A 128 -24.01 -19.62 9.11
CA LEU A 128 -23.57 -19.19 7.79
C LEU A 128 -22.07 -18.91 7.76
N ASP A 129 -21.46 -18.97 6.57
CA ASP A 129 -20.06 -18.64 6.35
C ASP A 129 -19.82 -18.01 4.97
N GLY A 130 -18.65 -17.41 4.79
CA GLY A 130 -18.20 -16.87 3.50
C GLY A 130 -19.20 -15.88 2.88
N THR A 131 -19.40 -16.00 1.58
CA THR A 131 -20.28 -15.11 0.81
C THR A 131 -21.75 -15.23 1.18
N SER A 132 -22.22 -16.43 1.58
CA SER A 132 -23.59 -16.63 2.04
C SER A 132 -23.88 -15.87 3.35
N LEU A 133 -22.92 -15.82 4.27
CA LEU A 133 -23.02 -14.99 5.47
C LEU A 133 -23.13 -13.51 5.10
N VAL A 134 -22.21 -13.03 4.26
CA VAL A 134 -22.14 -11.61 3.85
C VAL A 134 -23.46 -11.18 3.19
N ARG A 135 -23.93 -11.93 2.19
CA ARG A 135 -25.20 -11.64 1.49
C ARG A 135 -26.41 -11.65 2.41
N SER A 136 -26.46 -12.57 3.37
CA SER A 136 -27.56 -12.63 4.34
C SER A 136 -27.53 -11.47 5.34
N VAL A 137 -26.33 -11.16 5.86
CA VAL A 137 -26.16 -10.16 6.93
C VAL A 137 -26.33 -8.74 6.42
N PHE A 138 -25.79 -8.44 5.23
CA PHE A 138 -25.76 -7.09 4.66
C PHE A 138 -26.72 -6.89 3.49
N SER A 139 -27.69 -7.77 3.31
CA SER A 139 -28.70 -7.66 2.24
C SER A 139 -29.28 -6.24 2.14
N LYS A 140 -29.41 -5.71 0.93
CA LYS A 140 -30.02 -4.40 0.66
C LYS A 140 -31.46 -4.28 1.21
N HIS A 141 -32.25 -5.35 1.08
CA HIS A 141 -33.68 -5.30 1.39
C HIS A 141 -34.00 -5.66 2.84
N ASN A 142 -33.30 -6.62 3.41
CA ASN A 142 -33.53 -7.08 4.79
C ASN A 142 -32.23 -7.42 5.51
N PRO A 143 -31.38 -6.42 5.78
CA PRO A 143 -30.10 -6.66 6.45
C PRO A 143 -30.31 -6.99 7.92
N THR A 144 -29.50 -7.92 8.43
CA THR A 144 -29.33 -8.12 9.87
C THR A 144 -28.49 -7.00 10.49
N LEU A 145 -27.48 -6.50 9.74
CA LEU A 145 -26.65 -5.36 10.09
C LEU A 145 -26.79 -4.30 9.00
N ALA A 146 -27.15 -3.08 9.37
CA ALA A 146 -27.33 -1.96 8.47
C ALA A 146 -26.36 -0.83 8.80
N PHE A 147 -25.79 -0.20 7.77
CA PHE A 147 -24.85 0.93 7.90
C PHE A 147 -25.56 2.27 8.02
N SER A 148 -26.84 2.32 7.62
CA SER A 148 -27.71 3.50 7.72
C SER A 148 -29.13 3.08 8.06
N ASP A 149 -30.06 4.05 8.04
CA ASP A 149 -31.48 3.78 8.29
C ASP A 149 -32.20 3.23 7.05
N LEU A 150 -31.54 3.17 5.88
CA LEU A 150 -32.04 2.69 4.59
C LEU A 150 -33.31 3.40 4.11
N SER A 151 -33.43 4.70 4.45
CA SER A 151 -34.62 5.51 4.23
C SER A 151 -34.79 5.98 2.79
N ASP A 152 -33.69 6.01 2.01
CA ASP A 152 -33.68 6.44 0.62
C ASP A 152 -32.81 5.54 -0.26
N GLN A 153 -32.87 5.77 -1.58
CA GLN A 153 -32.17 4.97 -2.57
C GLN A 153 -30.65 5.04 -2.39
N THR A 154 -30.10 6.19 -2.04
CA THR A 154 -28.65 6.39 -1.85
C THR A 154 -28.13 5.51 -0.73
N GLN A 155 -28.82 5.48 0.41
CA GLN A 155 -28.45 4.65 1.56
C GLN A 155 -28.59 3.15 1.24
N GLN A 156 -29.57 2.77 0.42
CA GLN A 156 -29.74 1.39 -0.02
C GLN A 156 -28.61 0.98 -0.98
N ASP A 157 -28.18 1.85 -1.88
CA ASP A 157 -27.09 1.59 -2.81
C ASP A 157 -25.75 1.55 -2.08
N GLU A 158 -25.53 2.38 -1.04
CA GLU A 158 -24.39 2.31 -0.15
C GLU A 158 -24.31 0.95 0.59
N GLN A 159 -25.44 0.50 1.15
CA GLN A 159 -25.55 -0.81 1.81
C GLN A 159 -25.14 -1.94 0.86
N GLU A 160 -25.65 -1.93 -0.37
CA GLU A 160 -25.34 -2.91 -1.40
C GLU A 160 -23.86 -2.84 -1.82
N GLY A 161 -23.32 -1.62 -2.01
CA GLY A 161 -21.93 -1.42 -2.35
C GLY A 161 -20.97 -1.95 -1.26
N ILE A 162 -21.25 -1.67 0.01
CA ILE A 162 -20.49 -2.19 1.13
C ILE A 162 -20.60 -3.73 1.21
N MET A 163 -21.79 -4.30 1.01
CA MET A 163 -21.97 -5.76 0.92
C MET A 163 -21.04 -6.37 -0.12
N HIS A 164 -20.93 -5.76 -1.31
CA HIS A 164 -20.04 -6.24 -2.38
C HIS A 164 -18.56 -6.11 -2.02
N LEU A 165 -18.14 -5.09 -1.25
CA LEU A 165 -16.78 -5.00 -0.72
C LEU A 165 -16.46 -6.16 0.22
N PHE A 166 -17.36 -6.52 1.13
CA PHE A 166 -17.21 -7.70 1.99
C PHE A 166 -17.17 -8.99 1.17
N GLU A 167 -18.03 -9.13 0.19
CA GLU A 167 -18.07 -10.30 -0.69
C GLU A 167 -16.76 -10.43 -1.48
N GLY A 168 -16.26 -9.34 -2.06
CA GLY A 168 -14.97 -9.28 -2.72
C GLY A 168 -13.79 -9.67 -1.80
N ALA A 169 -13.79 -9.17 -0.56
CA ALA A 169 -12.78 -9.55 0.42
C ALA A 169 -12.80 -11.05 0.74
N VAL A 170 -14.00 -11.66 0.88
CA VAL A 170 -14.12 -13.12 1.08
C VAL A 170 -13.60 -13.89 -0.13
N LEU A 171 -14.00 -13.49 -1.34
CA LEU A 171 -13.66 -14.22 -2.56
C LEU A 171 -12.18 -14.07 -2.93
N ALA A 172 -11.63 -12.86 -2.80
CA ALA A 172 -10.28 -12.55 -3.27
C ALA A 172 -9.19 -12.80 -2.22
N ILE A 173 -9.52 -12.75 -0.92
CA ILE A 173 -8.54 -12.84 0.15
C ILE A 173 -8.66 -14.17 0.91
N ARG A 174 -9.87 -14.54 1.35
CA ARG A 174 -10.07 -15.73 2.18
C ARG A 174 -10.10 -17.03 1.39
N ASN A 175 -10.77 -17.07 0.25
CA ASN A 175 -10.98 -18.30 -0.52
C ASN A 175 -9.76 -18.82 -1.28
N PRO A 176 -8.84 -17.98 -1.81
CA PRO A 176 -7.68 -18.48 -2.55
C PRO A 176 -6.61 -19.15 -1.67
N GLY A 177 -6.98 -19.76 -0.57
CA GLY A 177 -6.17 -20.61 0.31
C GLY A 177 -4.72 -20.89 -0.11
N GLY A 178 -3.84 -19.93 -0.01
CA GLY A 178 -2.40 -20.17 -0.05
C GLY A 178 -1.72 -20.39 -1.41
N HIS A 179 -2.43 -20.38 -2.55
CA HIS A 179 -1.83 -20.78 -3.82
C HIS A 179 -1.46 -19.64 -4.79
N SER A 180 -1.79 -18.40 -4.49
CA SER A 180 -1.70 -17.31 -5.50
C SER A 180 -1.02 -16.02 -5.04
N PHE A 181 -0.47 -15.97 -3.82
CA PHE A 181 0.27 -14.78 -3.40
C PHE A 181 1.76 -14.94 -3.68
N PRO A 182 2.40 -13.95 -4.33
CA PRO A 182 3.84 -13.92 -4.43
C PRO A 182 4.41 -13.93 -3.01
N GLU A 183 5.29 -14.89 -2.73
CA GLU A 183 6.08 -14.87 -1.50
C GLU A 183 6.73 -13.50 -1.34
N GLY A 184 6.54 -12.86 -0.19
CA GLY A 184 7.39 -11.76 0.24
C GLY A 184 6.89 -10.34 0.05
N SER A 185 5.62 -10.07 -0.30
CA SER A 185 5.14 -8.68 -0.34
C SER A 185 4.57 -8.23 1.00
N GLU A 186 5.43 -7.85 1.93
CA GLU A 186 5.09 -7.16 3.19
C GLU A 186 4.16 -5.96 2.95
N GLN A 187 4.46 -5.14 1.93
CA GLN A 187 3.63 -4.01 1.52
C GLN A 187 2.20 -4.42 1.16
N ARG A 188 2.04 -5.48 0.35
CA ARG A 188 0.71 -5.99 -0.04
C ARG A 188 -0.07 -6.55 1.15
N ALA A 189 0.62 -7.19 2.10
CA ALA A 189 -0.01 -7.68 3.32
C ALA A 189 -0.60 -6.52 4.15
N ILE A 190 0.14 -5.43 4.31
CA ILE A 190 -0.34 -4.21 4.97
C ILE A 190 -1.59 -3.66 4.27
N GLU A 191 -1.60 -3.59 2.95
CA GLU A 191 -2.75 -3.10 2.17
C GLU A 191 -4.00 -3.96 2.40
N TYR A 192 -3.87 -5.27 2.38
CA TYR A 192 -4.99 -6.18 2.68
C TYR A 192 -5.45 -6.11 4.13
N ILE A 193 -4.53 -6.07 5.09
CA ILE A 193 -4.85 -5.95 6.51
C ILE A 193 -5.57 -4.61 6.77
N SER A 194 -5.14 -3.54 6.13
CA SER A 194 -5.79 -2.22 6.22
C SER A 194 -7.21 -2.23 5.67
N LEU A 195 -7.44 -2.90 4.52
CA LEU A 195 -8.78 -3.10 3.97
C LEU A 195 -9.67 -3.89 4.93
N LEU A 196 -9.17 -5.01 5.47
CA LEU A 196 -9.91 -5.84 6.42
C LEU A 196 -10.23 -5.08 7.71
N SER A 197 -9.31 -4.22 8.16
CA SER A 197 -9.50 -3.33 9.30
C SER A 197 -10.61 -2.30 9.05
N MET A 198 -10.62 -1.65 7.89
CA MET A 198 -11.69 -0.73 7.47
C MET A 198 -13.05 -1.44 7.50
N LEU A 199 -13.13 -2.65 6.94
CA LEU A 199 -14.36 -3.45 6.96
C LEU A 199 -14.79 -3.82 8.39
N ALA A 200 -13.84 -4.10 9.29
CA ALA A 200 -14.15 -4.39 10.68
C ALA A 200 -14.72 -3.17 11.42
N TYR A 201 -14.24 -1.96 11.14
CA TYR A 201 -14.85 -0.74 11.68
C TYR A 201 -16.29 -0.56 11.18
N LEU A 202 -16.57 -0.82 9.90
CA LEU A 202 -17.94 -0.81 9.39
C LEU A 202 -18.85 -1.81 10.12
N VAL A 203 -18.35 -3.03 10.42
CA VAL A 203 -19.10 -4.00 11.24
C VAL A 203 -19.37 -3.47 12.64
N GLN A 204 -18.37 -2.81 13.27
CA GLN A 204 -18.51 -2.24 14.61
C GLN A 204 -19.58 -1.15 14.66
N GLU A 205 -19.65 -0.29 13.63
CA GLU A 205 -20.59 0.84 13.55
C GLU A 205 -22.00 0.41 13.11
N ALA A 206 -22.13 -0.74 12.42
CA ALA A 206 -23.40 -1.23 11.91
C ALA A 206 -24.44 -1.43 13.00
N LYS A 207 -25.66 -0.99 12.72
CA LYS A 207 -26.83 -1.14 13.59
C LYS A 207 -27.48 -2.51 13.36
N LYS A 208 -27.72 -3.27 14.44
CA LYS A 208 -28.46 -4.54 14.35
C LYS A 208 -29.95 -4.25 14.14
N ARG A 209 -30.53 -4.83 13.09
CA ARG A 209 -31.96 -4.73 12.80
C ARG A 209 -32.68 -6.02 13.23
N LYS A 210 -33.88 -5.87 13.71
CA LYS A 210 -34.74 -7.04 13.94
C LYS A 210 -35.26 -7.53 12.58
N PRO A 211 -35.29 -8.85 12.32
CA PRO A 211 -35.91 -9.38 11.11
C PRO A 211 -37.33 -8.85 11.01
N THR A 212 -37.68 -8.28 9.87
CA THR A 212 -39.08 -8.00 9.54
C THR A 212 -39.75 -9.32 9.26
N SER A 213 -40.74 -9.68 10.10
CA SER A 213 -41.58 -10.87 9.93
C SER A 213 -42.39 -10.81 8.63
#